data_a1cb9a061b3f2b7dd1981eb8151c9cf4
#
_entry.id   a1cb9a061b3f2b7dd1981eb8151c9cf4
#
_cell.length_a   1.000
_cell.length_b   1.000
_cell.length_c   1.000
_cell.angle_alpha   90.00
_cell.angle_beta   90.00
_cell.angle_gamma   90.00
#
_symmetry.space_group_name_H-M   'P 1'
#
loop_
_entity.id
_entity.type
_entity.pdbx_description
1 polymer ?
#
loop_
_entity_poly.entity_id
_entity_poly.type
_entity_poly.pdbx_seq_one_letter_code
_entity_poly.pdbx_strand_id
1 'polypeptide(L)'
;TAMVTTISAFAIAAVRVLPSVNRINTYITEIAYTQPSLDFVYDNLQEGMKTDAMLAERKAYSQVEKLKLDHQIELSHISFHYPDSDKNIFEDAHMIVPKGKSVGIIGTSGAGKSTIVDILLGLLHAQTGTITCDGVDIFKNYESWLAQIGYIPQSIYLIDESIRDNIAFGIDADKIDEKRIWEVLEEAQLKEFVEELPEGLDTTIGDRGVRLSGGQRQRIGIARALFEDPEVLVLDEATSALDNETEAAIMESINMLHGKKTLIIIAHRLQTIEKCDMVYRVEKGQVTIERQ
;
A
#
# COMPACT_ATOMS: atom_id res chain seq x y z
N THR A 1 -28.40 63.87 48.25
CA THR A 1 -28.02 64.16 46.82
C THR A 1 -26.69 63.47 46.45
N ALA A 2 -25.64 63.51 47.27
CA ALA A 2 -24.33 62.92 46.92
C ALA A 2 -24.40 61.37 46.72
N MET A 3 -25.19 60.66 47.50
CA MET A 3 -25.34 59.20 47.40
C MET A 3 -26.00 58.76 46.09
N VAL A 4 -27.00 59.51 45.62
CA VAL A 4 -27.69 59.23 44.35
C VAL A 4 -26.76 59.45 43.15
N THR A 5 -25.95 60.49 43.16
CA THR A 5 -24.97 60.77 42.11
C THR A 5 -23.87 59.67 42.03
N THR A 6 -23.43 59.19 43.19
CA THR A 6 -22.42 58.12 43.24
C THR A 6 -22.99 56.78 42.69
N ILE A 7 -24.21 56.41 43.09
CA ILE A 7 -24.90 55.21 42.59
C ILE A 7 -25.13 55.29 41.08
N SER A 8 -25.57 56.49 40.58
CA SER A 8 -25.79 56.70 39.15
C SER A 8 -24.48 56.60 38.35
N ALA A 9 -23.39 57.13 38.87
CA ALA A 9 -22.08 57.04 38.25
C ALA A 9 -21.58 55.59 38.16
N PHE A 10 -21.77 54.80 39.24
CA PHE A 10 -21.47 53.35 39.25
C PHE A 10 -22.33 52.56 38.27
N ALA A 11 -23.64 52.87 38.20
CA ALA A 11 -24.53 52.18 37.25
C ALA A 11 -24.12 52.47 35.80
N ILE A 12 -23.78 53.72 35.47
CA ILE A 12 -23.33 54.10 34.12
C ILE A 12 -22.00 53.44 33.81
N ALA A 13 -21.05 53.38 34.77
CA ALA A 13 -19.76 52.74 34.56
C ALA A 13 -19.96 51.22 34.33
N ALA A 14 -20.83 50.58 35.10
CA ALA A 14 -21.12 49.15 34.93
C ALA A 14 -21.70 48.84 33.54
N VAL A 15 -22.68 49.61 33.09
CA VAL A 15 -23.27 49.47 31.73
C VAL A 15 -22.26 49.68 30.62
N ARG A 16 -21.28 50.58 30.81
CA ARG A 16 -20.20 50.80 29.84
C ARG A 16 -19.14 49.71 29.83
N VAL A 17 -18.82 49.10 30.97
CA VAL A 17 -17.78 48.06 31.09
C VAL A 17 -18.31 46.70 30.68
N LEU A 18 -19.60 46.37 30.98
CA LEU A 18 -20.21 45.06 30.73
C LEU A 18 -20.01 44.56 29.27
N PRO A 19 -20.23 45.38 28.20
CA PRO A 19 -19.99 44.93 26.83
C PRO A 19 -18.55 44.57 26.55
N SER A 20 -17.59 45.25 27.18
CA SER A 20 -16.15 44.95 27.01
C SER A 20 -15.77 43.64 27.68
N VAL A 21 -16.32 43.38 28.90
CA VAL A 21 -16.13 42.10 29.60
C VAL A 21 -16.73 40.96 28.80
N ASN A 22 -17.94 41.14 28.26
CA ASN A 22 -18.58 40.14 27.42
C ASN A 22 -17.77 39.83 26.16
N ARG A 23 -17.21 40.83 25.48
CA ARG A 23 -16.35 40.62 24.33
C ARG A 23 -15.10 39.82 24.70
N ILE A 24 -14.45 40.19 25.80
CA ILE A 24 -13.26 39.45 26.27
C ILE A 24 -13.60 38.00 26.52
N ASN A 25 -14.71 37.75 27.22
CA ASN A 25 -15.17 36.38 27.48
C ASN A 25 -15.49 35.61 26.19
N THR A 26 -16.12 36.24 25.19
CA THR A 26 -16.39 35.65 23.90
C THR A 26 -15.08 35.27 23.19
N TYR A 27 -14.11 36.20 23.12
CA TYR A 27 -12.83 35.92 22.47
C TYR A 27 -12.01 34.81 23.18
N ILE A 28 -12.01 34.78 24.51
CA ILE A 28 -11.37 33.70 25.27
C ILE A 28 -12.02 32.35 24.93
N THR A 29 -13.35 32.30 24.89
CA THR A 29 -14.09 31.09 24.55
C THR A 29 -13.80 30.65 23.10
N GLU A 30 -13.76 31.60 22.17
CA GLU A 30 -13.49 31.35 20.76
C GLU A 30 -12.06 30.81 20.55
N ILE A 31 -11.07 31.38 21.23
CA ILE A 31 -9.69 30.89 21.24
C ILE A 31 -9.63 29.47 21.81
N ALA A 32 -10.24 29.23 22.98
CA ALA A 32 -10.25 27.92 23.60
C ALA A 32 -10.94 26.85 22.73
N TYR A 33 -11.98 27.23 21.99
CA TYR A 33 -12.68 26.33 21.06
C TYR A 33 -11.87 26.02 19.80
N THR A 34 -11.09 26.99 19.31
CA THR A 34 -10.30 26.84 18.07
C THR A 34 -8.95 26.17 18.29
N GLN A 35 -8.43 26.23 19.52
CA GLN A 35 -7.09 25.70 19.85
C GLN A 35 -6.90 24.24 19.47
N PRO A 36 -7.82 23.29 19.76
CA PRO A 36 -7.65 21.89 19.36
C PRO A 36 -7.51 21.70 17.84
N SER A 37 -8.23 22.53 17.06
CA SER A 37 -8.11 22.49 15.59
C SER A 37 -6.75 23.01 15.10
N LEU A 38 -6.22 24.04 15.77
CA LEU A 38 -4.89 24.57 15.48
C LEU A 38 -3.79 23.56 15.84
N ASP A 39 -3.91 22.91 17.00
CA ASP A 39 -2.97 21.89 17.45
C ASP A 39 -2.98 20.71 16.47
N PHE A 40 -4.17 20.24 16.05
CA PHE A 40 -4.30 19.20 15.05
C PHE A 40 -3.62 19.54 13.71
N VAL A 41 -3.83 20.76 13.20
CA VAL A 41 -3.18 21.22 11.96
C VAL A 41 -1.68 21.35 12.14
N TYR A 42 -1.23 21.89 13.29
CA TYR A 42 0.18 22.05 13.59
C TYR A 42 0.91 20.70 13.67
N ASP A 43 0.32 19.72 14.37
CA ASP A 43 0.91 18.39 14.51
C ASP A 43 0.99 17.67 13.17
N ASN A 44 -0.06 17.74 12.34
CA ASN A 44 -0.05 17.17 10.99
C ASN A 44 0.98 17.85 10.07
N LEU A 45 1.14 19.18 10.16
CA LEU A 45 2.18 19.89 9.41
C LEU A 45 3.59 19.48 9.85
N GLN A 46 3.82 19.31 11.16
CA GLN A 46 5.10 18.85 11.68
C GLN A 46 5.42 17.43 11.20
N GLU A 47 4.41 16.54 11.19
CA GLU A 47 4.56 15.18 10.68
C GLU A 47 4.83 15.17 9.17
N GLY A 48 4.10 15.97 8.41
CA GLY A 48 4.34 16.19 6.97
C GLY A 48 5.76 16.67 6.68
N MET A 49 6.25 17.67 7.43
CA MET A 49 7.62 18.17 7.29
C MET A 49 8.69 17.12 7.60
N LYS A 50 8.46 16.26 8.60
CA LYS A 50 9.35 15.10 8.90
C LYS A 50 9.35 14.11 7.74
N THR A 51 8.17 13.81 7.19
CA THR A 51 8.03 12.92 6.05
C THR A 51 8.74 13.48 4.81
N ASP A 52 8.58 14.78 4.52
CA ASP A 52 9.27 15.44 3.40
C ASP A 52 10.80 15.42 3.58
N ALA A 53 11.29 15.63 4.80
CA ALA A 53 12.72 15.53 5.09
C ALA A 53 13.24 14.10 4.88
N MET A 54 12.50 13.08 5.32
CA MET A 54 12.81 11.68 5.05
C MET A 54 12.79 11.35 3.55
N LEU A 55 11.81 11.86 2.80
CA LEU A 55 11.72 11.69 1.35
C LEU A 55 12.87 12.37 0.62
N ALA A 56 13.28 13.57 1.06
CA ALA A 56 14.42 14.28 0.50
C ALA A 56 15.73 13.53 0.77
N GLU A 57 15.89 12.97 1.96
CA GLU A 57 17.02 12.11 2.31
C GLU A 57 17.04 10.84 1.47
N ARG A 58 15.89 10.17 1.29
CA ARG A 58 15.73 9.01 0.40
C ARG A 58 16.08 9.34 -1.06
N LYS A 59 15.64 10.49 -1.58
CA LYS A 59 16.01 10.96 -2.93
C LYS A 59 17.51 11.22 -3.09
N ALA A 60 18.18 11.67 -2.05
CA ALA A 60 19.63 11.80 -2.07
C ALA A 60 20.34 10.44 -2.15
N TYR A 61 19.78 9.41 -1.55
CA TYR A 61 20.27 8.02 -1.68
C TYR A 61 19.87 7.37 -3.01
N SER A 62 18.75 7.76 -3.66
CA SER A 62 18.31 7.20 -4.94
C SER A 62 19.22 7.53 -6.13
N GLN A 63 20.20 8.41 -5.95
CA GLN A 63 21.28 8.64 -6.92
C GLN A 63 22.41 7.57 -6.84
N VAL A 64 22.36 6.70 -5.84
CA VAL A 64 23.23 5.56 -5.68
C VAL A 64 22.68 4.40 -6.52
N GLU A 65 23.57 3.57 -7.05
CA GLU A 65 23.38 2.42 -7.92
C GLU A 65 21.99 1.74 -7.83
N LYS A 66 21.35 1.52 -8.98
CA LYS A 66 20.03 0.84 -9.04
C LYS A 66 20.14 -0.52 -8.36
N LEU A 67 19.23 -0.78 -7.41
CA LEU A 67 19.09 -2.11 -6.83
C LEU A 67 18.77 -3.11 -7.95
N LYS A 68 19.43 -4.24 -7.93
CA LYS A 68 19.17 -5.37 -8.80
C LYS A 68 18.95 -6.61 -7.97
N LEU A 69 17.96 -7.39 -8.31
CA LEU A 69 17.74 -8.70 -7.71
C LEU A 69 18.45 -9.73 -8.58
N ASP A 70 19.61 -10.21 -8.15
CA ASP A 70 20.37 -11.25 -8.84
C ASP A 70 20.34 -12.58 -8.10
N HIS A 71 20.15 -12.59 -6.76
CA HIS A 71 20.16 -13.80 -5.93
C HIS A 71 18.92 -13.92 -5.04
N GLN A 72 18.71 -13.00 -4.09
CA GLN A 72 17.64 -13.14 -3.09
C GLN A 72 17.24 -11.82 -2.43
N ILE A 73 16.02 -11.83 -1.90
CA ILE A 73 15.54 -10.86 -0.94
C ILE A 73 15.59 -11.51 0.44
N GLU A 74 16.04 -10.79 1.46
CA GLU A 74 16.17 -11.31 2.82
C GLU A 74 15.59 -10.34 3.83
N LEU A 75 14.72 -10.85 4.69
CA LEU A 75 14.25 -10.20 5.90
C LEU A 75 14.98 -10.84 7.06
N SER A 76 15.76 -10.05 7.81
CA SER A 76 16.59 -10.54 8.91
C SER A 76 16.25 -9.86 10.22
N HIS A 77 15.97 -10.67 11.26
CA HIS A 77 15.72 -10.22 12.63
C HIS A 77 14.60 -9.19 12.77
N ILE A 78 13.51 -9.37 12.02
CA ILE A 78 12.39 -8.44 11.97
C ILE A 78 11.56 -8.56 13.24
N SER A 79 11.47 -7.45 13.99
CA SER A 79 10.49 -7.28 15.06
C SER A 79 9.58 -6.10 14.73
N PHE A 80 8.28 -6.32 14.85
CA PHE A 80 7.29 -5.32 14.45
C PHE A 80 6.05 -5.32 15.34
N HIS A 81 5.62 -4.12 15.72
CA HIS A 81 4.30 -3.83 16.29
C HIS A 81 3.71 -2.57 15.64
N TYR A 82 2.38 -2.47 15.63
CA TYR A 82 1.72 -1.24 15.16
C TYR A 82 1.86 -0.12 16.20
N PRO A 83 1.90 1.17 15.79
CA PRO A 83 2.13 2.32 16.69
C PRO A 83 1.18 2.38 17.88
N ASP A 84 -0.08 1.96 17.70
CA ASP A 84 -1.13 2.00 18.73
C ASP A 84 -1.27 0.70 19.53
N SER A 85 -0.29 -0.19 19.46
CA SER A 85 -0.35 -1.52 20.10
C SER A 85 1.00 -1.92 20.66
N ASP A 86 1.02 -2.28 21.95
CA ASP A 86 2.19 -2.88 22.60
C ASP A 86 2.39 -4.35 22.24
N LYS A 87 1.46 -4.92 21.46
CA LYS A 87 1.52 -6.33 21.07
C LYS A 87 2.40 -6.49 19.83
N ASN A 88 3.49 -7.21 19.97
CA ASN A 88 4.33 -7.60 18.83
C ASN A 88 3.54 -8.49 17.85
N ILE A 89 3.61 -8.12 16.59
CA ILE A 89 3.14 -8.95 15.47
C ILE A 89 4.24 -9.93 15.07
N PHE A 90 5.50 -9.46 15.08
CA PHE A 90 6.68 -10.29 14.83
C PHE A 90 7.73 -10.08 15.93
N GLU A 91 8.42 -11.17 16.26
CA GLU A 91 9.55 -11.20 17.19
C GLU A 91 10.67 -12.02 16.54
N ASP A 92 11.72 -11.33 16.08
CA ASP A 92 12.90 -11.95 15.45
C ASP A 92 12.56 -12.81 14.21
N ALA A 93 11.65 -12.33 13.36
CA ALA A 93 11.24 -13.05 12.16
C ALA A 93 12.32 -13.01 11.09
N HIS A 94 12.47 -14.15 10.37
CA HIS A 94 13.43 -14.30 9.28
C HIS A 94 12.75 -14.95 8.06
N MET A 95 13.02 -14.41 6.86
CA MET A 95 12.48 -14.93 5.61
C MET A 95 13.45 -14.66 4.45
N ILE A 96 13.64 -15.65 3.59
CA ILE A 96 14.43 -15.53 2.37
C ILE A 96 13.53 -15.81 1.16
N VAL A 97 13.64 -14.98 0.14
CA VAL A 97 12.94 -15.13 -1.14
C VAL A 97 13.99 -15.21 -2.24
N PRO A 98 14.36 -16.39 -2.72
CA PRO A 98 15.35 -16.54 -3.80
C PRO A 98 14.78 -16.05 -5.14
N LYS A 99 15.63 -15.44 -5.97
CA LYS A 99 15.27 -15.00 -7.33
C LYS A 99 14.67 -16.13 -8.16
N GLY A 100 13.61 -15.82 -8.90
CA GLY A 100 12.96 -16.76 -9.83
C GLY A 100 12.19 -17.89 -9.14
N LYS A 101 12.09 -17.88 -7.81
CA LYS A 101 11.34 -18.86 -7.03
C LYS A 101 9.97 -18.33 -6.66
N SER A 102 9.05 -19.25 -6.43
CA SER A 102 7.73 -18.98 -5.88
C SER A 102 7.70 -19.29 -4.38
N VAL A 103 7.36 -18.29 -3.58
CA VAL A 103 7.30 -18.37 -2.12
C VAL A 103 5.85 -18.18 -1.68
N GLY A 104 5.27 -19.21 -1.06
CA GLY A 104 3.95 -19.17 -0.45
C GLY A 104 4.03 -18.73 1.01
N ILE A 105 3.10 -17.87 1.44
CA ILE A 105 2.95 -17.45 2.83
C ILE A 105 1.59 -17.90 3.33
N ILE A 106 1.57 -18.75 4.37
CA ILE A 106 0.37 -19.30 4.99
C ILE A 106 0.29 -18.92 6.46
N GLY A 107 -0.90 -19.04 7.02
CA GLY A 107 -1.18 -18.80 8.43
C GLY A 107 -2.67 -18.51 8.65
N THR A 108 -3.09 -18.52 9.89
CA THR A 108 -4.48 -18.18 10.26
C THR A 108 -4.81 -16.72 9.92
N SER A 109 -6.09 -16.39 9.81
CA SER A 109 -6.49 -14.98 9.66
C SER A 109 -5.97 -14.17 10.86
N GLY A 110 -5.42 -12.98 10.58
CA GLY A 110 -4.81 -12.13 11.61
C GLY A 110 -3.43 -12.58 12.11
N ALA A 111 -2.80 -13.59 11.50
CA ALA A 111 -1.46 -14.05 11.90
C ALA A 111 -0.32 -13.06 11.53
N GLY A 112 -0.59 -12.08 10.65
CA GLY A 112 0.41 -11.11 10.18
C GLY A 112 0.90 -11.34 8.75
N LYS A 113 0.23 -12.17 7.93
CA LYS A 113 0.66 -12.47 6.56
C LYS A 113 0.80 -11.23 5.68
N SER A 114 -0.21 -10.37 5.62
CA SER A 114 -0.14 -9.11 4.87
C SER A 114 0.88 -8.15 5.52
N THR A 115 0.97 -8.14 6.85
CA THR A 115 1.95 -7.32 7.57
C THR A 115 3.40 -7.65 7.20
N ILE A 116 3.78 -8.94 7.07
CA ILE A 116 5.16 -9.29 6.67
C ILE A 116 5.43 -8.89 5.22
N VAL A 117 4.41 -8.93 4.36
CA VAL A 117 4.51 -8.45 2.98
C VAL A 117 4.60 -6.92 2.93
N ASP A 118 3.81 -6.20 3.71
CA ASP A 118 3.91 -4.73 3.81
C ASP A 118 5.29 -4.29 4.32
N ILE A 119 5.88 -5.05 5.25
CA ILE A 119 7.26 -4.83 5.70
C ILE A 119 8.24 -5.11 4.55
N LEU A 120 8.11 -6.22 3.84
CA LEU A 120 8.95 -6.57 2.69
C LEU A 120 8.89 -5.50 1.58
N LEU A 121 7.69 -4.97 1.31
CA LEU A 121 7.48 -3.88 0.38
C LEU A 121 8.08 -2.55 0.88
N GLY A 122 8.42 -2.45 2.17
CA GLY A 122 8.90 -1.22 2.81
C GLY A 122 7.79 -0.20 3.09
N LEU A 123 6.52 -0.62 3.03
CA LEU A 123 5.36 0.19 3.41
C LEU A 123 5.28 0.36 4.93
N LEU A 124 5.66 -0.69 5.66
CA LEU A 124 5.79 -0.67 7.11
C LEU A 124 7.27 -0.79 7.51
N HIS A 125 7.70 0.05 8.47
CA HIS A 125 9.05 0.03 8.99
C HIS A 125 9.09 -0.82 10.27
N ALA A 126 9.90 -1.87 10.26
CA ALA A 126 10.15 -2.68 11.45
C ALA A 126 10.92 -1.86 12.50
N GLN A 127 10.67 -2.10 13.79
CA GLN A 127 11.42 -1.47 14.87
C GLN A 127 12.86 -2.00 14.94
N THR A 128 13.06 -3.27 14.59
CA THR A 128 14.39 -3.88 14.49
C THR A 128 14.48 -4.77 13.26
N GLY A 129 15.70 -5.05 12.84
CA GLY A 129 15.99 -5.89 11.68
C GLY A 129 16.23 -5.10 10.41
N THR A 130 16.49 -5.82 9.33
CA THR A 130 16.80 -5.24 8.01
C THR A 130 16.12 -6.03 6.90
N ILE A 131 15.83 -5.32 5.82
CA ILE A 131 15.33 -5.91 4.57
C ILE A 131 16.37 -5.62 3.51
N THR A 132 16.91 -6.67 2.90
CA THR A 132 17.98 -6.52 1.91
C THR A 132 17.60 -7.18 0.59
N CYS A 133 18.03 -6.55 -0.50
CA CYS A 133 18.07 -7.11 -1.85
C CYS A 133 19.55 -7.38 -2.17
N ASP A 134 19.93 -8.64 -2.27
CA ASP A 134 21.32 -9.08 -2.46
C ASP A 134 22.32 -8.45 -1.46
N GLY A 135 21.91 -8.35 -0.19
CA GLY A 135 22.71 -7.77 0.89
C GLY A 135 22.72 -6.24 0.95
N VAL A 136 22.02 -5.56 0.03
CA VAL A 136 21.85 -4.11 0.04
C VAL A 136 20.52 -3.76 0.67
N ASP A 137 20.50 -2.91 1.70
CA ASP A 137 19.28 -2.44 2.33
C ASP A 137 18.37 -1.73 1.32
N ILE A 138 17.10 -2.13 1.24
CA ILE A 138 16.14 -1.61 0.28
C ILE A 138 15.90 -0.11 0.43
N PHE A 139 16.05 0.42 1.65
CA PHE A 139 15.85 1.84 1.93
C PHE A 139 17.00 2.73 1.42
N LYS A 140 18.15 2.15 1.04
CA LYS A 140 19.23 2.91 0.40
C LYS A 140 18.87 3.40 -1.00
N ASN A 141 17.99 2.68 -1.71
CA ASN A 141 17.43 3.11 -2.99
C ASN A 141 16.00 2.60 -3.14
N TYR A 142 15.10 3.17 -2.35
CA TYR A 142 13.72 2.70 -2.22
C TYR A 142 12.91 2.82 -3.52
N GLU A 143 13.14 3.88 -4.31
CA GLU A 143 12.47 4.03 -5.63
C GLU A 143 12.88 2.89 -6.58
N SER A 144 14.16 2.53 -6.60
CA SER A 144 14.66 1.39 -7.39
C SER A 144 14.13 0.06 -6.88
N TRP A 145 13.89 -0.07 -5.57
CA TRP A 145 13.24 -1.25 -4.98
C TRP A 145 11.80 -1.36 -5.44
N LEU A 146 11.01 -0.30 -5.31
CA LEU A 146 9.60 -0.30 -5.74
C LEU A 146 9.44 -0.56 -7.24
N ALA A 147 10.36 -0.05 -8.08
CA ALA A 147 10.33 -0.28 -9.53
C ALA A 147 10.53 -1.77 -9.92
N GLN A 148 11.03 -2.61 -9.01
CA GLN A 148 11.18 -4.05 -9.24
C GLN A 148 9.95 -4.85 -8.81
N ILE A 149 8.94 -4.22 -8.21
CA ILE A 149 7.81 -4.92 -7.58
C ILE A 149 6.51 -4.62 -8.31
N GLY A 150 5.82 -5.66 -8.74
CA GLY A 150 4.41 -5.64 -9.11
C GLY A 150 3.57 -6.14 -7.94
N TYR A 151 2.65 -5.34 -7.44
CA TYR A 151 1.79 -5.70 -6.33
C TYR A 151 0.33 -5.88 -6.76
N ILE A 152 -0.23 -7.02 -6.45
CA ILE A 152 -1.62 -7.38 -6.72
C ILE A 152 -2.33 -7.53 -5.37
N PRO A 153 -3.08 -6.50 -4.93
CA PRO A 153 -3.77 -6.52 -3.66
C PRO A 153 -4.99 -7.46 -3.68
N GLN A 154 -5.46 -7.84 -2.49
CA GLN A 154 -6.67 -8.64 -2.31
C GLN A 154 -7.91 -8.03 -3.00
N SER A 155 -8.05 -6.71 -2.97
CA SER A 155 -9.12 -5.97 -3.63
C SER A 155 -8.55 -5.02 -4.66
N ILE A 156 -8.82 -5.30 -5.94
CA ILE A 156 -8.35 -4.46 -7.05
C ILE A 156 -9.19 -3.18 -7.11
N TYR A 157 -8.51 -2.05 -6.94
CA TYR A 157 -9.11 -0.74 -7.19
C TYR A 157 -8.93 -0.34 -8.65
N LEU A 158 -10.05 -0.07 -9.34
CA LEU A 158 -10.09 0.40 -10.72
C LEU A 158 -10.73 1.79 -10.76
N ILE A 159 -10.15 2.68 -11.56
CA ILE A 159 -10.68 4.03 -11.79
C ILE A 159 -11.74 4.00 -12.91
N ASP A 160 -12.67 4.95 -12.90
CA ASP A 160 -13.70 5.10 -13.94
C ASP A 160 -13.13 5.73 -15.21
N GLU A 161 -12.21 4.99 -15.81
CA GLU A 161 -11.51 5.35 -17.05
C GLU A 161 -11.44 4.11 -17.96
N SER A 162 -10.68 4.20 -19.04
CA SER A 162 -10.52 3.11 -19.99
C SER A 162 -9.73 1.92 -19.42
N ILE A 163 -9.78 0.76 -20.10
CA ILE A 163 -8.91 -0.39 -19.78
C ILE A 163 -7.45 0.01 -19.93
N ARG A 164 -7.10 0.78 -20.96
CA ARG A 164 -5.77 1.35 -21.18
C ARG A 164 -5.26 2.10 -19.95
N ASP A 165 -6.04 3.07 -19.46
CA ASP A 165 -5.65 3.92 -18.33
C ASP A 165 -5.58 3.15 -17.01
N ASN A 166 -6.37 2.10 -16.90
CA ASN A 166 -6.32 1.21 -15.74
C ASN A 166 -5.09 0.31 -15.75
N ILE A 167 -4.59 -0.15 -16.89
CA ILE A 167 -3.38 -0.97 -16.99
C ILE A 167 -2.14 -0.09 -16.84
N ALA A 168 -2.06 1.01 -17.60
CA ALA A 168 -0.96 1.97 -17.55
C ALA A 168 -1.16 3.05 -16.47
N PHE A 169 -1.70 2.64 -15.31
CA PHE A 169 -2.05 3.55 -14.22
C PHE A 169 -0.85 4.36 -13.73
N GLY A 170 -0.99 5.70 -13.76
CA GLY A 170 0.08 6.62 -13.32
C GLY A 170 1.11 6.96 -14.39
N ILE A 171 0.96 6.42 -15.60
CA ILE A 171 1.83 6.75 -16.74
C ILE A 171 1.18 7.87 -17.58
N ASP A 172 1.98 8.85 -17.97
CA ASP A 172 1.51 9.91 -18.87
C ASP A 172 1.04 9.32 -20.21
N ALA A 173 -0.09 9.77 -20.75
CA ALA A 173 -0.72 9.21 -21.93
C ALA A 173 0.19 9.16 -23.18
N ASP A 174 1.12 10.12 -23.29
CA ASP A 174 2.11 10.20 -24.39
C ASP A 174 3.27 9.20 -24.23
N LYS A 175 3.40 8.55 -23.08
CA LYS A 175 4.44 7.57 -22.77
C LYS A 175 3.92 6.12 -22.72
N ILE A 176 2.61 5.92 -22.91
CA ILE A 176 2.02 4.60 -22.86
C ILE A 176 2.43 3.80 -24.10
N ASP A 177 3.12 2.69 -23.88
CA ASP A 177 3.42 1.71 -24.93
C ASP A 177 2.22 0.75 -25.11
N GLU A 178 1.44 0.97 -26.16
CA GLU A 178 0.27 0.15 -26.48
C GLU A 178 0.64 -1.31 -26.75
N LYS A 179 1.80 -1.55 -27.35
CA LYS A 179 2.28 -2.91 -27.60
C LYS A 179 2.47 -3.65 -26.28
N ARG A 180 3.05 -2.98 -25.28
CA ARG A 180 3.22 -3.54 -23.95
C ARG A 180 1.88 -3.82 -23.27
N ILE A 181 0.85 -2.97 -23.45
CA ILE A 181 -0.49 -3.25 -22.94
C ILE A 181 -1.03 -4.58 -23.49
N TRP A 182 -0.92 -4.81 -24.79
CA TRP A 182 -1.39 -6.06 -25.40
C TRP A 182 -0.60 -7.28 -24.93
N GLU A 183 0.71 -7.15 -24.73
CA GLU A 183 1.54 -8.21 -24.17
C GLU A 183 1.09 -8.60 -22.74
N VAL A 184 0.89 -7.63 -21.84
CA VAL A 184 0.45 -7.93 -20.48
C VAL A 184 -1.00 -8.41 -20.40
N LEU A 185 -1.87 -7.99 -21.34
CA LEU A 185 -3.22 -8.55 -21.49
C LEU A 185 -3.17 -10.03 -21.88
N GLU A 186 -2.24 -10.42 -22.75
CA GLU A 186 -2.03 -11.81 -23.14
C GLU A 186 -1.48 -12.62 -21.95
N GLU A 187 -0.47 -12.10 -21.24
CA GLU A 187 0.06 -12.70 -20.01
C GLU A 187 -1.02 -12.87 -18.93
N ALA A 188 -1.94 -11.91 -18.80
CA ALA A 188 -3.08 -11.97 -17.86
C ALA A 188 -4.28 -12.76 -18.41
N GLN A 189 -4.21 -13.36 -19.61
CA GLN A 189 -5.30 -14.09 -20.28
C GLN A 189 -6.59 -13.25 -20.42
N LEU A 190 -6.46 -11.97 -20.75
CA LEU A 190 -7.57 -11.05 -20.91
C LEU A 190 -7.65 -10.46 -22.33
N LYS A 191 -6.69 -10.78 -23.20
CA LYS A 191 -6.56 -10.21 -24.56
C LYS A 191 -7.80 -10.44 -25.41
N GLU A 192 -8.25 -11.70 -25.52
CA GLU A 192 -9.41 -12.06 -26.34
C GLU A 192 -10.67 -11.29 -25.91
N PHE A 193 -10.89 -11.19 -24.59
CA PHE A 193 -12.01 -10.41 -24.05
C PHE A 193 -11.94 -8.94 -24.48
N VAL A 194 -10.76 -8.31 -24.43
CA VAL A 194 -10.61 -6.89 -24.79
C VAL A 194 -10.73 -6.69 -26.29
N GLU A 195 -10.25 -7.63 -27.12
CA GLU A 195 -10.40 -7.60 -28.58
C GLU A 195 -11.87 -7.71 -29.04
N GLU A 196 -12.72 -8.39 -28.26
CA GLU A 196 -14.16 -8.51 -28.56
C GLU A 196 -14.98 -7.27 -28.18
N LEU A 197 -14.41 -6.35 -27.39
CA LEU A 197 -15.11 -5.13 -26.99
C LEU A 197 -15.18 -4.12 -28.16
N PRO A 198 -16.32 -3.42 -28.35
CA PRO A 198 -16.48 -2.47 -29.44
C PRO A 198 -15.44 -1.35 -29.50
N GLU A 199 -14.97 -0.90 -28.33
CA GLU A 199 -13.97 0.17 -28.17
C GLU A 199 -12.60 -0.38 -27.78
N GLY A 200 -12.44 -1.71 -27.68
CA GLY A 200 -11.17 -2.36 -27.33
C GLY A 200 -10.56 -1.81 -26.04
N LEU A 201 -9.31 -1.36 -26.10
CA LEU A 201 -8.57 -0.77 -24.98
C LEU A 201 -9.21 0.51 -24.42
N ASP A 202 -9.94 1.26 -25.24
CA ASP A 202 -10.55 2.54 -24.87
C ASP A 202 -11.93 2.36 -24.22
N THR A 203 -12.36 1.10 -24.01
CA THR A 203 -13.60 0.78 -23.31
C THR A 203 -13.55 1.26 -21.88
N THR A 204 -14.48 2.16 -21.51
CA THR A 204 -14.64 2.64 -20.12
C THR A 204 -15.29 1.57 -19.25
N ILE A 205 -14.67 1.27 -18.10
CA ILE A 205 -15.08 0.15 -17.26
C ILE A 205 -16.07 0.52 -16.14
N GLY A 206 -16.35 1.81 -15.95
CA GLY A 206 -17.24 2.33 -14.91
C GLY A 206 -16.59 2.39 -13.53
N ASP A 207 -17.27 3.09 -12.61
CA ASP A 207 -16.77 3.24 -11.24
C ASP A 207 -16.44 1.88 -10.60
N ARG A 208 -15.21 1.74 -10.13
CA ARG A 208 -14.67 0.49 -9.55
C ARG A 208 -14.80 -0.73 -10.47
N GLY A 209 -14.87 -0.52 -11.79
CA GLY A 209 -15.01 -1.61 -12.76
C GLY A 209 -16.34 -2.36 -12.68
N VAL A 210 -17.44 -1.65 -12.40
CA VAL A 210 -18.78 -2.25 -12.22
C VAL A 210 -19.26 -3.02 -13.46
N ARG A 211 -18.72 -2.70 -14.64
CA ARG A 211 -19.05 -3.37 -15.92
C ARG A 211 -18.30 -4.67 -16.13
N LEU A 212 -17.38 -5.02 -15.24
CA LEU A 212 -16.52 -6.19 -15.35
C LEU A 212 -16.92 -7.26 -14.34
N SER A 213 -16.70 -8.53 -14.70
CA SER A 213 -16.78 -9.63 -13.73
C SER A 213 -15.64 -9.54 -12.69
N GLY A 214 -15.76 -10.29 -11.58
CA GLY A 214 -14.69 -10.36 -10.57
C GLY A 214 -13.36 -10.81 -11.16
N GLY A 215 -13.39 -11.86 -12.00
CA GLY A 215 -12.20 -12.38 -12.66
C GLY A 215 -11.58 -11.42 -13.66
N GLN A 216 -12.39 -10.67 -14.43
CA GLN A 216 -11.90 -9.65 -15.34
C GLN A 216 -11.21 -8.50 -14.59
N ARG A 217 -11.79 -8.01 -13.48
CA ARG A 217 -11.15 -7.01 -12.62
C ARG A 217 -9.79 -7.50 -12.10
N GLN A 218 -9.75 -8.75 -11.64
CA GLN A 218 -8.52 -9.35 -11.14
C GLN A 218 -7.43 -9.41 -12.22
N ARG A 219 -7.78 -9.84 -13.44
CA ARG A 219 -6.85 -9.91 -14.57
C ARG A 219 -6.35 -8.54 -15.02
N ILE A 220 -7.18 -7.49 -14.95
CA ILE A 220 -6.70 -6.11 -15.17
C ILE A 220 -5.68 -5.73 -14.10
N GLY A 221 -5.91 -6.10 -12.83
CA GLY A 221 -4.94 -5.89 -11.76
C GLY A 221 -3.61 -6.60 -11.99
N ILE A 222 -3.66 -7.84 -12.52
CA ILE A 222 -2.46 -8.59 -12.91
C ILE A 222 -1.74 -7.89 -14.08
N ALA A 223 -2.47 -7.51 -15.14
CA ALA A 223 -1.91 -6.80 -16.29
C ALA A 223 -1.24 -5.48 -15.87
N ARG A 224 -1.89 -4.70 -14.96
CA ARG A 224 -1.32 -3.49 -14.35
C ARG A 224 -0.01 -3.78 -13.63
N ALA A 225 0.02 -4.82 -12.78
CA ALA A 225 1.20 -5.18 -12.02
C ALA A 225 2.37 -5.64 -12.91
N LEU A 226 2.08 -6.21 -14.09
CA LEU A 226 3.07 -6.67 -15.06
C LEU A 226 3.55 -5.57 -16.01
N PHE A 227 2.85 -4.42 -16.11
CA PHE A 227 3.06 -3.44 -17.16
C PHE A 227 4.49 -2.89 -17.19
N GLU A 228 5.06 -2.58 -16.02
CA GLU A 228 6.43 -2.07 -15.89
C GLU A 228 7.51 -3.18 -15.83
N ASP A 229 7.14 -4.42 -16.17
CA ASP A 229 8.03 -5.58 -16.21
C ASP A 229 8.81 -5.84 -14.90
N PRO A 230 8.13 -5.91 -13.75
CA PRO A 230 8.79 -6.10 -12.47
C PRO A 230 9.50 -7.46 -12.36
N GLU A 231 10.58 -7.53 -11.58
CA GLU A 231 11.28 -8.79 -11.25
C GLU A 231 10.54 -9.63 -10.20
N VAL A 232 9.78 -8.96 -9.33
CA VAL A 232 9.06 -9.57 -8.20
C VAL A 232 7.58 -9.28 -8.33
N LEU A 233 6.76 -10.32 -8.25
CA LEU A 233 5.30 -10.19 -8.15
C LEU A 233 4.82 -10.63 -6.78
N VAL A 234 4.08 -9.76 -6.14
CA VAL A 234 3.46 -10.02 -4.84
C VAL A 234 1.94 -10.14 -5.03
N LEU A 235 1.39 -11.26 -4.62
CA LEU A 235 -0.04 -11.55 -4.69
C LEU A 235 -0.59 -11.66 -3.27
N ASP A 236 -1.39 -10.68 -2.85
CA ASP A 236 -2.04 -10.70 -1.55
C ASP A 236 -3.48 -11.20 -1.69
N GLU A 237 -3.71 -12.50 -1.40
CA GLU A 237 -5.03 -13.14 -1.43
C GLU A 237 -5.83 -12.87 -2.72
N ALA A 238 -5.13 -12.68 -3.82
CA ALA A 238 -5.65 -12.19 -5.10
C ALA A 238 -6.83 -13.00 -5.68
N THR A 239 -7.13 -14.17 -5.14
CA THR A 239 -8.18 -15.07 -5.65
C THR A 239 -9.28 -15.38 -4.63
N SER A 240 -9.22 -14.81 -3.43
CA SER A 240 -10.10 -15.19 -2.31
C SER A 240 -11.60 -14.98 -2.55
N ALA A 241 -11.97 -14.02 -3.38
CA ALA A 241 -13.36 -13.65 -3.70
C ALA A 241 -13.89 -14.27 -5.00
N LEU A 242 -13.12 -15.16 -5.64
CA LEU A 242 -13.46 -15.76 -6.94
C LEU A 242 -14.02 -17.16 -6.78
N ASP A 243 -14.82 -17.58 -7.77
CA ASP A 243 -15.22 -18.97 -7.94
C ASP A 243 -14.01 -19.85 -8.34
N ASN A 244 -14.12 -21.16 -8.13
CA ASN A 244 -13.01 -22.08 -8.30
C ASN A 244 -12.47 -22.14 -9.74
N GLU A 245 -13.33 -21.96 -10.75
CA GLU A 245 -12.95 -22.00 -12.17
C GLU A 245 -12.13 -20.76 -12.55
N THR A 246 -12.62 -19.60 -12.18
CA THR A 246 -11.93 -18.32 -12.38
C THR A 246 -10.60 -18.28 -11.61
N GLU A 247 -10.57 -18.78 -10.37
CA GLU A 247 -9.33 -18.90 -9.60
C GLU A 247 -8.30 -19.80 -10.29
N ALA A 248 -8.71 -20.97 -10.77
CA ALA A 248 -7.82 -21.89 -11.47
C ALA A 248 -7.19 -21.25 -12.71
N ALA A 249 -8.00 -20.52 -13.51
CA ALA A 249 -7.51 -19.83 -14.71
C ALA A 249 -6.51 -18.68 -14.37
N ILE A 250 -6.75 -17.94 -13.29
CA ILE A 250 -5.82 -16.90 -12.81
C ILE A 250 -4.52 -17.53 -12.31
N MET A 251 -4.62 -18.61 -11.53
CA MET A 251 -3.43 -19.31 -11.04
C MET A 251 -2.63 -19.95 -12.17
N GLU A 252 -3.27 -20.35 -13.26
CA GLU A 252 -2.56 -20.82 -14.46
C GLU A 252 -1.74 -19.69 -15.09
N SER A 253 -2.31 -18.49 -15.24
CA SER A 253 -1.57 -17.32 -15.72
C SER A 253 -0.35 -17.01 -14.86
N ILE A 254 -0.52 -17.04 -13.53
CA ILE A 254 0.57 -16.79 -12.57
C ILE A 254 1.63 -17.91 -12.66
N ASN A 255 1.22 -19.17 -12.81
CA ASN A 255 2.14 -20.29 -12.97
C ASN A 255 2.99 -20.20 -14.25
N MET A 256 2.50 -19.56 -15.32
CA MET A 256 3.30 -19.32 -16.53
C MET A 256 4.44 -18.31 -16.29
N LEU A 257 4.38 -17.52 -15.24
CA LEU A 257 5.43 -16.59 -14.81
C LEU A 257 6.48 -17.25 -13.91
N HIS A 258 6.20 -18.48 -13.44
CA HIS A 258 7.14 -19.25 -12.62
C HIS A 258 8.48 -19.46 -13.34
N GLY A 259 9.59 -19.22 -12.65
CA GLY A 259 10.94 -19.28 -13.22
C GLY A 259 11.34 -18.06 -14.07
N LYS A 260 10.38 -17.24 -14.51
CA LYS A 260 10.64 -15.96 -15.19
C LYS A 260 10.65 -14.79 -14.21
N LYS A 261 9.80 -14.84 -13.21
CA LYS A 261 9.62 -13.83 -12.14
C LYS A 261 9.77 -14.47 -10.77
N THR A 262 10.12 -13.69 -9.79
CA THR A 262 10.06 -14.08 -8.38
C THR A 262 8.64 -13.86 -7.88
N LEU A 263 8.01 -14.89 -7.31
CA LEU A 263 6.61 -14.83 -6.89
C LEU A 263 6.51 -14.91 -5.36
N ILE A 264 5.75 -14.01 -4.76
CA ILE A 264 5.39 -14.06 -3.34
C ILE A 264 3.86 -14.13 -3.27
N ILE A 265 3.33 -15.21 -2.71
CA ILE A 265 1.90 -15.52 -2.77
C ILE A 265 1.36 -15.70 -1.35
N ILE A 266 0.52 -14.77 -0.92
CA ILE A 266 -0.27 -14.96 0.29
C ILE A 266 -1.54 -15.72 -0.10
N ALA A 267 -1.74 -16.90 0.48
CA ALA A 267 -2.90 -17.71 0.18
C ALA A 267 -3.59 -18.26 1.44
N HIS A 268 -4.92 -18.29 1.38
CA HIS A 268 -5.75 -18.99 2.35
C HIS A 268 -6.03 -20.44 1.93
N ARG A 269 -5.94 -20.74 0.63
CA ARG A 269 -6.22 -22.05 0.08
C ARG A 269 -4.93 -22.81 -0.16
N LEU A 270 -4.85 -24.03 0.35
CA LEU A 270 -3.65 -24.89 0.21
C LEU A 270 -3.33 -25.19 -1.26
N GLN A 271 -4.34 -25.33 -2.12
CA GLN A 271 -4.17 -25.60 -3.55
C GLN A 271 -3.32 -24.53 -4.27
N THR A 272 -3.46 -23.25 -3.86
CA THR A 272 -2.73 -22.12 -4.43
C THR A 272 -1.23 -22.23 -4.17
N ILE A 273 -0.83 -22.77 -3.01
CA ILE A 273 0.57 -22.89 -2.58
C ILE A 273 1.21 -24.24 -2.87
N GLU A 274 0.42 -25.23 -3.32
CA GLU A 274 0.97 -26.56 -3.64
C GLU A 274 2.09 -26.53 -4.66
N LYS A 275 2.05 -25.57 -5.59
CA LYS A 275 3.04 -25.39 -6.66
C LYS A 275 4.18 -24.43 -6.28
N CYS A 276 4.16 -23.79 -5.10
CA CYS A 276 5.26 -22.94 -4.66
C CYS A 276 6.52 -23.77 -4.37
N ASP A 277 7.69 -23.23 -4.71
CA ASP A 277 8.99 -23.84 -4.40
C ASP A 277 9.25 -23.87 -2.89
N MET A 278 8.84 -22.81 -2.18
CA MET A 278 9.02 -22.67 -0.74
C MET A 278 7.71 -22.22 -0.10
N VAL A 279 7.48 -22.65 1.14
CA VAL A 279 6.32 -22.23 1.91
C VAL A 279 6.76 -21.81 3.31
N TYR A 280 6.38 -20.61 3.70
CA TYR A 280 6.53 -20.08 5.04
C TYR A 280 5.21 -20.08 5.78
N ARG A 281 5.23 -20.52 7.04
CA ARG A 281 4.11 -20.41 7.98
C ARG A 281 4.33 -19.22 8.90
N VAL A 282 3.33 -18.35 8.96
CA VAL A 282 3.26 -17.23 9.92
C VAL A 282 2.33 -17.64 11.05
N GLU A 283 2.87 -17.79 12.25
CA GLU A 283 2.12 -18.16 13.43
C GLU A 283 2.78 -17.60 14.70
N LYS A 284 1.97 -16.98 15.58
CA LYS A 284 2.41 -16.49 16.92
C LYS A 284 3.66 -15.60 16.87
N GLY A 285 3.74 -14.71 15.90
CA GLY A 285 4.85 -13.77 15.76
C GLY A 285 6.12 -14.35 15.14
N GLN A 286 6.09 -15.60 14.71
CA GLN A 286 7.20 -16.30 14.08
C GLN A 286 6.92 -16.58 12.61
N VAL A 287 7.99 -16.60 11.80
CA VAL A 287 7.97 -17.01 10.40
C VAL A 287 8.85 -18.24 10.26
N THR A 288 8.26 -19.37 9.95
CA THR A 288 8.97 -20.65 9.87
C THR A 288 8.83 -21.30 8.50
N ILE A 289 9.88 -21.97 8.02
CA ILE A 289 9.82 -22.73 6.77
C ILE A 289 9.00 -23.99 7.02
N GLU A 290 7.96 -24.19 6.22
CA GLU A 290 7.15 -25.41 6.25
C GLU A 290 7.52 -26.38 5.13
N ARG A 291 7.93 -25.84 3.96
CA ARG A 291 8.40 -26.60 2.81
C ARG A 291 9.46 -25.82 2.05
N GLN A 292 10.50 -26.52 1.63
CA GLN A 292 11.61 -26.00 0.81
C GLN A 292 11.84 -26.90 -0.39
#